data_9ac95a40a02d8e5f1e05a61bc2ba690e
#
_entry.id   9ac95a40a02d8e5f1e05a61bc2ba690e
#
_cell.length_a   1.000
_cell.length_b   1.000
_cell.length_c   1.000
_cell.angle_alpha   90.00
_cell.angle_beta   90.00
_cell.angle_gamma   90.00
#
_symmetry.space_group_name_H-M   'P 1'
#
loop_
_entity.id
_entity.type
_entity.pdbx_description
1 polymer ?
#
loop_
_entity_poly.entity_id
_entity_poly.type
_entity_poly.pdbx_seq_one_letter_code
_entity_poly.pdbx_strand_id
1 'polypeptide(L)'
;GATCNMIAADPNIKIVALGDLFPEKLDKAANKIYDFAKKSVGESKASEIIDPSKVKKFSGWDNVDQVLAEDIDVVIEATPPVFRTPHYEKIVAAGKHAFLEKPGAVDVIQGRRMYELADEASKKGLCVVCGNQRRYDNRYQDLVKRMQDGEIGELLAGQCYWNNGSYIGAWAN
;
A
#
# COMPACT_ATOMS: atom_id res chain seq x y z
N GLY A 1 -4.84 7.96 1.58
CA GLY A 1 -4.52 6.63 1.04
C GLY A 1 -4.14 5.67 2.16
N ALA A 2 -3.45 4.58 1.82
CA ALA A 2 -3.13 3.49 2.75
C ALA A 2 -2.50 3.96 4.06
N THR A 3 -1.50 4.85 4.01
CA THR A 3 -0.86 5.43 5.20
C THR A 3 -1.87 6.09 6.15
N CYS A 4 -2.82 6.87 5.62
CA CYS A 4 -3.85 7.50 6.45
C CYS A 4 -4.76 6.47 7.13
N ASN A 5 -5.10 5.39 6.41
CA ASN A 5 -5.90 4.31 6.98
C ASN A 5 -5.14 3.55 8.08
N MET A 6 -3.83 3.35 7.92
CA MET A 6 -3.00 2.76 8.98
C MET A 6 -2.96 3.63 10.22
N ILE A 7 -2.79 4.95 10.07
CA ILE A 7 -2.84 5.90 11.21
C ILE A 7 -4.19 5.84 11.94
N ALA A 8 -5.29 5.73 11.17
CA ALA A 8 -6.62 5.63 11.76
C ALA A 8 -6.84 4.29 12.51
N ALA A 9 -6.20 3.22 12.04
CA ALA A 9 -6.30 1.89 12.66
C ALA A 9 -5.40 1.75 13.89
N ASP A 10 -4.19 2.30 13.84
CA ASP A 10 -3.25 2.29 14.97
C ASP A 10 -2.45 3.61 15.01
N PRO A 11 -2.70 4.48 15.98
CA PRO A 11 -1.98 5.73 16.14
C PRO A 11 -0.59 5.58 16.77
N ASN A 12 -0.14 4.36 17.09
CA ASN A 12 1.19 4.11 17.64
C ASN A 12 2.26 3.87 16.58
N ILE A 13 1.90 3.94 15.30
CA ILE A 13 2.86 3.86 14.20
C ILE A 13 3.70 5.13 14.11
N LYS A 14 4.88 5.00 13.52
CA LYS A 14 5.77 6.11 13.21
C LYS A 14 6.17 6.07 11.74
N ILE A 15 6.08 7.21 11.07
CA ILE A 15 6.56 7.35 9.68
C ILE A 15 8.02 7.80 9.73
N VAL A 16 8.91 6.90 9.40
CA VAL A 16 10.37 7.12 9.48
C VAL A 16 10.91 7.74 8.21
N ALA A 17 10.45 7.27 7.04
CA ALA A 17 10.96 7.68 5.75
C ALA A 17 9.86 7.76 4.69
N LEU A 18 10.08 8.61 3.69
CA LEU A 18 9.28 8.73 2.48
C LEU A 18 10.19 8.60 1.26
N GLY A 19 9.75 7.85 0.25
CA GLY A 19 10.42 7.70 -1.04
C GLY A 19 9.49 8.04 -2.20
N ASP A 20 9.96 8.83 -3.15
CA ASP A 20 9.30 9.10 -4.44
C ASP A 20 10.36 9.39 -5.50
N LEU A 21 10.04 9.14 -6.77
CA LEU A 21 10.91 9.53 -7.88
C LEU A 21 11.11 11.06 -7.94
N PHE A 22 10.07 11.82 -7.57
CA PHE A 22 9.99 13.27 -7.70
C PHE A 22 10.08 13.96 -6.34
N PRO A 23 11.12 14.78 -6.08
CA PRO A 23 11.32 15.40 -4.77
C PRO A 23 10.16 16.32 -4.34
N GLU A 24 9.51 17.00 -5.28
CA GLU A 24 8.40 17.91 -4.98
C GLU A 24 7.15 17.21 -4.43
N LYS A 25 7.04 15.89 -4.60
CA LYS A 25 5.95 15.10 -4.03
C LYS A 25 6.16 14.75 -2.57
N LEU A 26 7.40 14.69 -2.11
CA LEU A 26 7.75 14.27 -0.76
C LEU A 26 7.23 15.22 0.30
N ASP A 27 7.42 16.53 0.11
CA ASP A 27 6.92 17.56 1.03
C ASP A 27 5.39 17.59 1.08
N LYS A 28 4.74 17.49 -0.09
CA LYS A 28 3.29 17.39 -0.17
C LYS A 28 2.76 16.16 0.56
N ALA A 29 3.44 15.02 0.41
CA ALA A 29 3.04 13.76 1.08
C ALA A 29 3.21 13.88 2.59
N ALA A 30 4.35 14.37 3.07
CA ALA A 30 4.61 14.56 4.50
C ALA A 30 3.56 15.45 5.16
N ASN A 31 3.27 16.61 4.56
CA ASN A 31 2.28 17.54 5.07
C ASN A 31 0.86 16.94 5.06
N LYS A 32 0.46 16.25 3.98
CA LYS A 32 -0.86 15.59 3.92
C LYS A 32 -1.02 14.50 4.99
N ILE A 33 0.03 13.73 5.24
CA ILE A 33 0.00 12.69 6.28
C ILE A 33 -0.12 13.34 7.66
N TYR A 34 0.67 14.39 7.93
CA TYR A 34 0.60 15.14 9.18
C TYR A 34 -0.77 15.78 9.42
N ASP A 35 -1.33 16.45 8.40
CA ASP A 35 -2.65 17.08 8.49
C ASP A 35 -3.76 16.05 8.78
N PHE A 36 -3.67 14.88 8.16
CA PHE A 36 -4.58 13.79 8.44
C PHE A 36 -4.41 13.27 9.87
N ALA A 37 -3.19 13.02 10.31
CA ALA A 37 -2.90 12.58 11.68
C ALA A 37 -3.41 13.60 12.70
N LYS A 38 -3.14 14.90 12.49
CA LYS A 38 -3.61 15.99 13.35
C LYS A 38 -5.13 16.02 13.49
N LYS A 39 -5.85 15.79 12.39
CA LYS A 39 -7.34 15.71 12.42
C LYS A 39 -7.84 14.45 13.12
N SER A 40 -7.12 13.34 13.04
CA SER A 40 -7.56 12.04 13.55
C SER A 40 -7.24 11.86 15.04
N VAL A 41 -6.06 12.28 15.50
CA VAL A 41 -5.53 11.95 16.84
C VAL A 41 -5.02 13.17 17.62
N GLY A 42 -5.17 14.37 17.09
CA GLY A 42 -4.68 15.61 17.70
C GLY A 42 -3.23 15.94 17.37
N GLU A 43 -2.83 17.18 17.62
CA GLU A 43 -1.54 17.73 17.18
C GLU A 43 -0.31 17.08 17.86
N SER A 44 -0.41 16.87 19.18
CA SER A 44 0.67 16.24 19.94
C SER A 44 0.99 14.85 19.40
N LYS A 45 -0.03 14.00 19.27
CA LYS A 45 0.13 12.63 18.75
C LYS A 45 0.54 12.59 17.28
N ALA A 46 0.03 13.51 16.46
CA ALA A 46 0.43 13.63 15.07
C ALA A 46 1.94 13.88 14.91
N SER A 47 2.51 14.73 15.76
CA SER A 47 3.95 15.04 15.75
C SER A 47 4.83 13.84 16.16
N GLU A 48 4.29 12.89 16.94
CA GLU A 48 4.96 11.63 17.24
C GLU A 48 4.91 10.66 16.04
N ILE A 49 3.81 10.67 15.29
CA ILE A 49 3.61 9.81 14.10
C ILE A 49 4.51 10.28 12.95
N ILE A 50 4.49 11.57 12.65
CA ILE A 50 5.29 12.18 11.59
C ILE A 50 5.59 13.64 11.90
N ASP A 51 6.85 14.03 11.81
CA ASP A 51 7.27 15.43 11.77
C ASP A 51 7.72 15.75 10.34
N PRO A 52 6.95 16.56 9.57
CA PRO A 52 7.29 16.87 8.19
C PRO A 52 8.66 17.52 7.98
N SER A 53 9.21 18.16 9.02
CA SER A 53 10.52 18.79 8.98
C SER A 53 11.68 17.82 9.22
N LYS A 54 11.41 16.66 9.86
CA LYS A 54 12.43 15.69 10.30
C LYS A 54 12.33 14.35 9.60
N VAL A 55 11.16 13.99 9.05
CA VAL A 55 10.98 12.73 8.32
C VAL A 55 11.99 12.65 7.18
N LYS A 56 12.67 11.51 7.06
CA LYS A 56 13.66 11.30 6.00
C LYS A 56 12.96 11.25 4.64
N LYS A 57 13.52 11.93 3.64
CA LYS A 57 12.96 12.05 2.29
C LYS A 57 14.00 11.64 1.27
N PHE A 58 13.69 10.64 0.50
CA PHE A 58 14.57 10.09 -0.52
C PHE A 58 13.93 10.22 -1.90
N SER A 59 14.65 10.77 -2.87
CA SER A 59 14.16 10.98 -4.24
C SER A 59 15.09 10.33 -5.26
N GLY A 60 14.56 10.10 -6.48
CA GLY A 60 15.32 9.49 -7.56
C GLY A 60 15.05 7.98 -7.67
N TRP A 61 15.75 7.32 -8.58
CA TRP A 61 15.53 5.92 -8.92
C TRP A 61 15.96 4.93 -7.83
N ASP A 62 16.85 5.33 -6.96
CA ASP A 62 17.37 4.56 -5.83
C ASP A 62 16.63 4.82 -4.50
N ASN A 63 15.57 5.62 -4.52
CA ASN A 63 14.81 5.98 -3.32
C ASN A 63 14.36 4.77 -2.50
N VAL A 64 13.98 3.67 -3.16
CA VAL A 64 13.52 2.45 -2.47
C VAL A 64 14.66 1.83 -1.67
N ASP A 65 15.85 1.75 -2.25
CA ASP A 65 17.03 1.20 -1.56
C ASP A 65 17.40 2.06 -0.35
N GLN A 66 17.31 3.38 -0.49
CA GLN A 66 17.56 4.33 0.60
C GLN A 66 16.52 4.21 1.72
N VAL A 67 15.22 4.07 1.38
CA VAL A 67 14.15 3.83 2.37
C VAL A 67 14.39 2.49 3.09
N LEU A 68 14.76 1.43 2.37
CA LEU A 68 14.97 0.10 2.94
C LEU A 68 16.21 0.02 3.83
N ALA A 69 17.16 0.94 3.66
CA ALA A 69 18.35 1.06 4.54
C ALA A 69 18.02 1.68 5.91
N GLU A 70 16.81 2.26 6.07
CA GLU A 70 16.39 2.83 7.33
C GLU A 70 15.88 1.77 8.32
N ASP A 71 15.86 2.16 9.60
CA ASP A 71 15.31 1.34 10.68
C ASP A 71 13.78 1.38 10.63
N ILE A 72 13.20 0.54 9.77
CA ILE A 72 11.76 0.41 9.52
C ILE A 72 11.34 -1.05 9.63
N ASP A 73 10.10 -1.28 10.05
CA ASP A 73 9.49 -2.61 10.15
C ASP A 73 8.63 -2.94 8.93
N VAL A 74 7.91 -1.94 8.43
CA VAL A 74 6.87 -2.09 7.40
C VAL A 74 7.05 -1.08 6.29
N VAL A 75 6.91 -1.52 5.05
CA VAL A 75 6.88 -0.68 3.85
C VAL A 75 5.45 -0.58 3.30
N ILE A 76 4.97 0.63 3.06
CA ILE A 76 3.77 0.86 2.24
C ILE A 76 4.23 1.17 0.82
N GLU A 77 4.04 0.22 -0.08
CA GLU A 77 4.42 0.35 -1.48
C GLU A 77 3.20 0.80 -2.29
N ALA A 78 3.23 2.05 -2.76
CA ALA A 78 2.14 2.70 -3.49
C ALA A 78 2.60 3.37 -4.80
N THR A 79 3.75 2.96 -5.33
CA THR A 79 4.27 3.44 -6.61
C THR A 79 3.45 2.92 -7.80
N PRO A 80 3.65 3.42 -9.02
CA PRO A 80 2.96 2.88 -10.18
C PRO A 80 3.17 1.36 -10.33
N PRO A 81 2.15 0.61 -10.80
CA PRO A 81 2.14 -0.85 -10.77
C PRO A 81 3.35 -1.53 -11.41
N VAL A 82 3.92 -0.92 -12.44
CA VAL A 82 5.10 -1.46 -13.16
C VAL A 82 6.32 -1.65 -12.25
N PHE A 83 6.44 -0.84 -11.19
CA PHE A 83 7.54 -0.91 -10.24
C PHE A 83 7.28 -1.85 -9.06
N ARG A 84 6.04 -2.33 -8.89
CA ARG A 84 5.63 -3.06 -7.68
C ARG A 84 6.38 -4.36 -7.48
N THR A 85 6.49 -5.18 -8.49
CA THR A 85 7.22 -6.45 -8.39
C THR A 85 8.71 -6.24 -8.10
N PRO A 86 9.45 -5.38 -8.84
CA PRO A 86 10.83 -5.06 -8.51
C PRO A 86 11.03 -4.48 -7.11
N HIS A 87 10.13 -3.61 -6.64
CA HIS A 87 10.20 -3.06 -5.29
C HIS A 87 9.89 -4.12 -4.24
N TYR A 88 8.89 -4.96 -4.47
CA TYR A 88 8.54 -6.06 -3.56
C TYR A 88 9.70 -7.05 -3.40
N GLU A 89 10.43 -7.36 -4.46
CA GLU A 89 11.62 -8.19 -4.39
C GLU A 89 12.67 -7.60 -3.44
N LYS A 90 12.94 -6.31 -3.54
CA LYS A 90 13.84 -5.59 -2.63
C LYS A 90 13.34 -5.60 -1.19
N ILE A 91 12.03 -5.40 -0.97
CA ILE A 91 11.40 -5.41 0.36
C ILE A 91 11.55 -6.79 1.01
N VAL A 92 11.28 -7.87 0.27
CA VAL A 92 11.44 -9.25 0.76
C VAL A 92 12.91 -9.57 1.03
N ALA A 93 13.83 -9.12 0.17
CA ALA A 93 15.27 -9.28 0.37
C ALA A 93 15.74 -8.59 1.65
N ALA A 94 15.25 -7.38 1.92
CA ALA A 94 15.54 -6.59 3.12
C ALA A 94 14.87 -7.12 4.40
N GLY A 95 14.00 -8.15 4.30
CA GLY A 95 13.33 -8.73 5.46
C GLY A 95 12.29 -7.83 6.10
N LYS A 96 11.61 -6.98 5.32
CA LYS A 96 10.61 -6.05 5.83
C LYS A 96 9.19 -6.54 5.52
N HIS A 97 8.25 -6.25 6.44
CA HIS A 97 6.83 -6.43 6.19
C HIS A 97 6.34 -5.45 5.11
N ALA A 98 5.25 -5.77 4.43
CA ALA A 98 4.75 -4.91 3.35
C ALA A 98 3.23 -4.79 3.28
N PHE A 99 2.77 -3.59 2.97
CA PHE A 99 1.47 -3.34 2.38
C PHE A 99 1.67 -2.89 0.93
N LEU A 100 1.20 -3.70 -0.01
CA LEU A 100 1.35 -3.45 -1.45
C LEU A 100 0.02 -2.94 -2.01
N GLU A 101 0.02 -1.78 -2.65
CA GLU A 101 -1.19 -1.30 -3.34
C GLU A 101 -1.52 -2.15 -4.57
N LYS A 102 -2.78 -2.17 -4.94
CA LYS A 102 -3.27 -2.85 -6.14
C LYS A 102 -2.95 -2.03 -7.42
N PRO A 103 -2.90 -2.68 -8.61
CA PRO A 103 -2.77 -4.11 -8.86
C PRO A 103 -1.38 -4.62 -8.46
N GLY A 104 -1.30 -5.92 -8.15
CA GLY A 104 -0.04 -6.55 -7.73
C GLY A 104 1.01 -6.58 -8.83
N ALA A 105 0.60 -6.77 -10.09
CA ALA A 105 1.47 -6.88 -11.26
C ALA A 105 0.81 -6.27 -12.49
N VAL A 106 1.60 -6.02 -13.54
CA VAL A 106 1.13 -5.45 -14.82
C VAL A 106 1.12 -6.47 -15.96
N ASP A 107 1.80 -7.59 -15.80
CA ASP A 107 1.89 -8.67 -16.78
C ASP A 107 2.01 -10.04 -16.12
N VAL A 108 2.00 -11.10 -16.93
CA VAL A 108 2.03 -12.49 -16.46
C VAL A 108 3.39 -12.85 -15.83
N ILE A 109 4.49 -12.29 -16.33
CA ILE A 109 5.83 -12.56 -15.82
C ILE A 109 5.96 -11.99 -14.40
N GLN A 110 5.60 -10.71 -14.24
CA GLN A 110 5.56 -10.07 -12.93
C GLN A 110 4.58 -10.78 -11.99
N GLY A 111 3.41 -11.20 -12.49
CA GLY A 111 2.43 -11.95 -11.71
C GLY A 111 2.98 -13.25 -11.14
N ARG A 112 3.69 -14.03 -11.96
CA ARG A 112 4.36 -15.26 -11.49
C ARG A 112 5.42 -14.96 -10.43
N ARG A 113 6.24 -13.94 -10.67
CA ARG A 113 7.28 -13.54 -9.70
C ARG A 113 6.68 -13.08 -8.38
N MET A 114 5.50 -12.43 -8.38
CA MET A 114 4.78 -12.06 -7.15
C MET A 114 4.41 -13.29 -6.31
N TYR A 115 4.00 -14.41 -6.93
CA TYR A 115 3.71 -15.65 -6.19
C TYR A 115 4.98 -16.24 -5.55
N GLU A 116 6.09 -16.30 -6.31
CA GLU A 116 7.37 -16.77 -5.79
C GLU A 116 7.83 -15.92 -4.59
N LEU A 117 7.73 -14.59 -4.71
CA LEU A 117 8.07 -13.66 -3.64
C LEU A 117 7.15 -13.79 -2.43
N ALA A 118 5.87 -14.13 -2.63
CA ALA A 118 4.95 -14.40 -1.53
C ALA A 118 5.36 -15.65 -0.73
N ASP A 119 5.80 -16.70 -1.44
CA ASP A 119 6.35 -17.90 -0.81
C ASP A 119 7.66 -17.62 -0.07
N GLU A 120 8.56 -16.80 -0.67
CA GLU A 120 9.80 -16.38 -0.03
C GLU A 120 9.51 -15.56 1.24
N ALA A 121 8.59 -14.60 1.17
CA ALA A 121 8.18 -13.77 2.30
C ALA A 121 7.59 -14.65 3.43
N SER A 122 6.72 -15.60 3.07
CA SER A 122 6.13 -16.55 4.03
C SER A 122 7.19 -17.37 4.76
N LYS A 123 8.18 -17.93 4.04
CA LYS A 123 9.30 -18.68 4.63
C LYS A 123 10.15 -17.83 5.58
N LYS A 124 10.23 -16.51 5.34
CA LYS A 124 10.92 -15.54 6.21
C LYS A 124 10.06 -15.05 7.37
N GLY A 125 8.80 -15.50 7.50
CA GLY A 125 7.85 -15.00 8.50
C GLY A 125 7.39 -13.56 8.28
N LEU A 126 7.49 -13.05 7.06
CA LEU A 126 7.08 -11.70 6.74
C LEU A 126 5.57 -11.62 6.48
N CYS A 127 4.93 -10.60 7.03
CA CYS A 127 3.53 -10.28 6.76
C CYS A 127 3.46 -9.38 5.52
N VAL A 128 2.77 -9.84 4.48
CA VAL A 128 2.56 -9.08 3.25
C VAL A 128 1.08 -9.05 2.92
N VAL A 129 0.54 -7.86 2.74
CA VAL A 129 -0.87 -7.62 2.45
C VAL A 129 -1.01 -6.84 1.15
N CYS A 130 -1.90 -7.29 0.28
CA CYS A 130 -2.26 -6.55 -0.93
C CYS A 130 -3.51 -5.73 -0.72
N GLY A 131 -3.48 -4.46 -1.14
CA GLY A 131 -4.52 -3.45 -0.98
C GLY A 131 -5.77 -3.66 -1.84
N ASN A 132 -6.27 -4.87 -1.94
CA ASN A 132 -7.52 -5.21 -2.61
C ASN A 132 -8.72 -4.77 -1.76
N GLN A 133 -9.03 -3.49 -1.76
CA GLN A 133 -9.97 -2.85 -0.83
C GLN A 133 -11.34 -3.55 -0.73
N ARG A 134 -11.83 -4.17 -1.81
CA ARG A 134 -13.12 -4.87 -1.80
C ARG A 134 -13.13 -6.11 -0.91
N ARG A 135 -11.98 -6.76 -0.71
CA ARG A 135 -11.85 -7.88 0.21
C ARG A 135 -12.08 -7.51 1.67
N TYR A 136 -11.82 -6.25 2.02
CA TYR A 136 -11.90 -5.72 3.38
C TYR A 136 -13.15 -4.87 3.62
N ASP A 137 -14.03 -4.75 2.62
CA ASP A 137 -15.32 -4.04 2.73
C ASP A 137 -16.38 -5.01 3.25
N ASN A 138 -16.94 -4.73 4.43
CA ASN A 138 -17.92 -5.58 5.10
C ASN A 138 -19.13 -5.92 4.20
N ARG A 139 -19.55 -5.00 3.33
CA ARG A 139 -20.67 -5.22 2.41
C ARG A 139 -20.34 -6.31 1.39
N TYR A 140 -19.12 -6.34 0.88
CA TYR A 140 -18.66 -7.37 -0.03
C TYR A 140 -18.47 -8.72 0.67
N GLN A 141 -17.97 -8.69 1.92
CA GLN A 141 -17.80 -9.90 2.72
C GLN A 141 -19.17 -10.54 3.04
N ASP A 142 -20.15 -9.73 3.44
CA ASP A 142 -21.53 -10.20 3.67
C ASP A 142 -22.15 -10.78 2.38
N LEU A 143 -22.04 -10.05 1.26
CA LEU A 143 -22.54 -10.52 -0.03
C LEU A 143 -21.92 -11.86 -0.43
N VAL A 144 -20.59 -11.99 -0.35
CA VAL A 144 -19.89 -13.23 -0.70
C VAL A 144 -20.31 -14.37 0.21
N LYS A 145 -20.46 -14.09 1.53
CA LYS A 145 -20.94 -15.11 2.47
C LYS A 145 -22.32 -15.62 2.08
N ARG A 146 -23.28 -14.74 1.80
CA ARG A 146 -24.65 -15.12 1.39
C ARG A 146 -24.65 -15.95 0.10
N MET A 147 -23.81 -15.59 -0.86
CA MET A 147 -23.62 -16.38 -2.08
C MET A 147 -23.09 -17.77 -1.78
N GLN A 148 -22.10 -17.91 -0.89
CA GLN A 148 -21.53 -19.17 -0.45
C GLN A 148 -22.53 -20.02 0.35
N ASP A 149 -23.39 -19.38 1.12
CA ASP A 149 -24.47 -20.02 1.89
C ASP A 149 -25.63 -20.50 0.97
N GLY A 150 -25.56 -20.22 -0.34
CA GLY A 150 -26.51 -20.73 -1.33
C GLY A 150 -27.76 -19.86 -1.52
N GLU A 151 -27.81 -18.64 -0.97
CA GLU A 151 -29.00 -17.77 -1.08
C GLU A 151 -29.43 -17.47 -2.52
N ILE A 152 -28.49 -17.50 -3.48
CA ILE A 152 -28.77 -17.31 -4.91
C ILE A 152 -28.62 -18.59 -5.75
N GLY A 153 -28.50 -19.74 -5.08
CA GLY A 153 -28.27 -21.05 -5.72
C GLY A 153 -26.85 -21.23 -6.23
N GLU A 154 -26.68 -22.15 -7.19
CA GLU A 154 -25.38 -22.45 -7.78
C GLU A 154 -24.88 -21.32 -8.69
N LEU A 155 -23.62 -20.92 -8.51
CA LEU A 155 -22.98 -19.90 -9.35
C LEU A 155 -22.49 -20.54 -10.66
N LEU A 156 -23.21 -20.32 -11.75
CA LEU A 156 -22.87 -20.84 -13.08
C LEU A 156 -22.03 -19.87 -13.91
N ALA A 157 -22.26 -18.57 -13.77
CA ALA A 157 -21.54 -17.52 -14.48
C ALA A 157 -21.59 -16.19 -13.73
N GLY A 158 -20.67 -15.28 -14.07
CA GLY A 158 -20.64 -13.94 -13.50
C GLY A 158 -20.13 -12.91 -14.51
N GLN A 159 -20.61 -11.68 -14.41
CA GLN A 159 -20.11 -10.55 -15.18
C GLN A 159 -19.71 -9.44 -14.21
N CYS A 160 -18.57 -8.81 -14.48
CA CYS A 160 -18.06 -7.70 -13.68
C CYS A 160 -17.76 -6.52 -14.59
N TYR A 161 -18.25 -5.35 -14.21
CA TYR A 161 -18.06 -4.11 -14.96
C TYR A 161 -17.39 -3.05 -14.10
N TRP A 162 -16.40 -2.36 -14.67
CA TRP A 162 -15.80 -1.17 -14.11
C TRP A 162 -15.88 -0.04 -15.14
N ASN A 163 -17.03 0.62 -15.15
CA ASN A 163 -17.30 1.71 -16.09
C ASN A 163 -16.91 3.04 -15.46
N ASN A 164 -15.71 3.50 -15.76
CA ASN A 164 -15.23 4.81 -15.36
C ASN A 164 -15.06 5.71 -16.59
N GLY A 165 -15.32 7.00 -16.41
CA GLY A 165 -14.89 8.03 -17.36
C GLY A 165 -13.36 8.10 -17.48
N SER A 166 -12.85 9.05 -18.22
CA SER A 166 -11.41 9.16 -18.53
C SER A 166 -10.49 8.90 -17.33
N TYR A 167 -9.76 7.80 -17.38
CA TYR A 167 -8.83 7.38 -16.34
C TYR A 167 -7.51 8.16 -16.39
N ILE A 168 -7.17 8.69 -17.56
CA ILE A 168 -5.87 9.33 -17.85
C ILE A 168 -5.76 10.68 -17.12
N GLY A 169 -6.84 11.45 -16.99
CA GLY A 169 -6.83 12.75 -16.31
C GLY A 169 -6.63 12.69 -14.79
N ALA A 170 -6.91 11.56 -14.13
CA ALA A 170 -6.76 11.42 -12.68
C ALA A 170 -5.30 11.25 -12.22
N TRP A 171 -4.39 10.92 -13.14
CA TRP A 171 -2.97 10.67 -12.86
C TRP A 171 -2.05 11.81 -13.35
N ALA A 172 -2.61 12.74 -14.12
CA ALA A 172 -1.86 13.83 -14.75
C ALA A 172 -1.80 15.12 -13.91
N ASN A 173 -2.46 15.18 -12.74
CA ASN A 173 -2.52 16.36 -11.86
C ASN A 173 -1.88 16.08 -10.51
#